data_0d9b360683bf73165cb8759590a92beb
#
_entry.id   0d9b360683bf73165cb8759590a92beb
#
_cell.length_a   1.000
_cell.length_b   1.000
_cell.length_c   1.000
_cell.angle_alpha   90.00
_cell.angle_beta   90.00
_cell.angle_gamma   90.00
#
_symmetry.space_group_name_H-M   'P 1'
#
loop_
_entity.id
_entity.type
_entity.pdbx_description
1 polymer ?
#
loop_
_entity_poly.entity_id
_entity_poly.type
_entity_poly.pdbx_seq_one_letter_code
_entity_poly.pdbx_strand_id
1 'polypeptide(L)'
;MKKRLLYTILSISLLTVMAGAAIAPALGVVSAHFAGRNPLLIQLIVSLPALFIILTNLFFPWLCRLMKTRTLALTGLALYVLSGAGAFFEDNIWLLLVMRALMGVSVGMIMPLSTGLLAYYFPPEEQAGLMGLSAAMNQMGGVVATFLAGVLAGISWNYAFLVYLLGLIAVILVALFLPNERLQGRGGVSLSLLMRFHPSVVGMFLVMILFFIYPTNFALTASGTLSKMGMTLTMVGLDVVAFLVGLCFGGLMKRFASPMKYVAPLGFAAGYFCLAAGCGIVWLLMGSVLIGIANGIGVPYLNTIGSVKAGKEAATTVMPLLSAALYLGQFLSPLVVSPAASATGSTPYTVGVAIALIYLFQTFMTRKKQMLPDNPAREHYGSRLPSGRS
;
A
#
# COMPACT_ATOMS: atom_id res chain seq x y z
N MET A 1 -9.88 25.85 4.12
CA MET A 1 -9.35 24.92 5.16
C MET A 1 -9.32 23.48 4.67
N LYS A 2 -10.41 22.87 4.19
CA LYS A 2 -10.46 21.47 3.72
C LYS A 2 -9.41 21.11 2.65
N LYS A 3 -9.16 21.96 1.63
CA LYS A 3 -8.15 21.67 0.59
C LYS A 3 -6.73 21.58 1.13
N ARG A 4 -6.32 22.48 2.05
CA ARG A 4 -4.98 22.43 2.65
C ARG A 4 -4.78 21.19 3.51
N LEU A 5 -5.81 20.79 4.28
CA LEU A 5 -5.80 19.55 5.03
C LEU A 5 -5.68 18.32 4.12
N LEU A 6 -6.41 18.30 2.99
CA LEU A 6 -6.31 17.23 2.01
C LEU A 6 -4.88 17.09 1.46
N TYR A 7 -4.26 18.18 1.00
CA TYR A 7 -2.88 18.15 0.51
C TYR A 7 -1.88 17.69 1.57
N THR A 8 -2.09 18.06 2.83
CA THR A 8 -1.27 17.59 3.95
C THR A 8 -1.40 16.08 4.14
N ILE A 9 -2.62 15.54 4.10
CA ILE A 9 -2.83 14.09 4.24
C ILE A 9 -2.24 13.33 3.03
N LEU A 10 -2.43 13.86 1.83
CA LEU A 10 -1.88 13.26 0.61
C LEU A 10 -0.35 13.27 0.56
N SER A 11 0.30 14.29 1.15
CA SER A 11 1.77 14.31 1.27
C SER A 11 2.29 13.19 2.17
N ILE A 12 1.55 12.82 3.22
CA ILE A 12 1.87 11.65 4.05
C ILE A 12 1.70 10.36 3.22
N SER A 13 0.62 10.25 2.45
CA SER A 13 0.38 9.08 1.59
C SER A 13 1.52 8.85 0.61
N LEU A 14 2.04 9.91 -0.01
CA LEU A 14 3.16 9.83 -0.95
C LEU A 14 4.41 9.17 -0.34
N LEU A 15 4.70 9.43 0.93
CA LEU A 15 5.90 8.92 1.60
C LEU A 15 5.83 7.43 1.95
N THR A 16 4.65 6.85 2.07
CA THR A 16 4.48 5.48 2.59
C THR A 16 5.09 4.42 1.68
N VAL A 17 4.90 4.53 0.38
CA VAL A 17 5.47 3.59 -0.62
C VAL A 17 6.95 3.91 -0.89
N MET A 18 7.35 5.19 -0.80
CA MET A 18 8.75 5.59 -0.96
C MET A 18 9.70 4.83 -0.02
N ALA A 19 9.24 4.50 1.19
CA ALA A 19 10.06 3.81 2.20
C ALA A 19 10.66 2.48 1.71
N GLY A 20 9.91 1.72 0.92
CA GLY A 20 10.37 0.45 0.32
C GLY A 20 10.93 0.61 -1.08
N ALA A 21 10.28 1.41 -1.92
CA ALA A 21 10.61 1.54 -3.34
C ALA A 21 11.98 2.17 -3.59
N ALA A 22 12.41 3.11 -2.76
CA ALA A 22 13.66 3.85 -2.96
C ALA A 22 14.92 2.99 -3.00
N ILE A 23 14.98 1.90 -2.25
CA ILE A 23 16.20 1.07 -2.15
C ILE A 23 16.28 0.02 -3.26
N ALA A 24 15.16 -0.34 -3.87
CA ALA A 24 15.12 -1.38 -4.89
C ALA A 24 16.10 -1.16 -6.05
N PRO A 25 16.20 0.02 -6.68
CA PRO A 25 17.17 0.27 -7.76
C PRO A 25 18.62 0.33 -7.27
N ALA A 26 18.86 0.69 -6.00
CA ALA A 26 20.18 0.79 -5.41
C ALA A 26 20.72 -0.55 -4.87
N LEU A 27 19.87 -1.58 -4.73
CA LEU A 27 20.21 -2.82 -4.04
C LEU A 27 21.43 -3.54 -4.63
N GLY A 28 21.62 -3.49 -5.96
CA GLY A 28 22.78 -4.07 -6.61
C GLY A 28 24.09 -3.38 -6.20
N VAL A 29 24.10 -2.04 -6.12
CA VAL A 29 25.27 -1.26 -5.71
C VAL A 29 25.55 -1.42 -4.22
N VAL A 30 24.49 -1.47 -3.39
CA VAL A 30 24.57 -1.79 -1.95
C VAL A 30 25.18 -3.18 -1.73
N SER A 31 24.72 -4.18 -2.49
CA SER A 31 25.25 -5.55 -2.43
C SER A 31 26.74 -5.63 -2.80
N ALA A 32 27.16 -4.84 -3.81
CA ALA A 32 28.57 -4.76 -4.19
C ALA A 32 29.43 -4.09 -3.11
N HIS A 33 28.92 -3.05 -2.45
CA HIS A 33 29.62 -2.36 -1.35
C HIS A 33 29.82 -3.28 -0.12
N PHE A 34 28.81 -4.04 0.25
CA PHE A 34 28.86 -5.01 1.36
C PHE A 34 29.27 -6.42 0.88
N ALA A 35 30.10 -6.52 -0.16
CA ALA A 35 30.57 -7.79 -0.67
C ALA A 35 31.24 -8.64 0.44
N GLY A 36 30.93 -9.95 0.47
CA GLY A 36 31.40 -10.87 1.53
C GLY A 36 30.51 -10.94 2.78
N ARG A 37 29.45 -10.13 2.89
CA ARG A 37 28.42 -10.29 3.92
C ARG A 37 27.37 -11.29 3.46
N ASN A 38 26.66 -11.87 4.44
CA ASN A 38 25.58 -12.81 4.16
C ASN A 38 24.52 -12.15 3.26
N PRO A 39 24.17 -12.72 2.08
CA PRO A 39 23.16 -12.17 1.17
C PRO A 39 21.80 -11.91 1.83
N LEU A 40 21.45 -12.69 2.87
CA LEU A 40 20.22 -12.49 3.64
C LEU A 40 20.18 -11.09 4.29
N LEU A 41 21.31 -10.59 4.80
CA LEU A 41 21.37 -9.24 5.40
C LEU A 41 21.06 -8.14 4.37
N ILE A 42 21.52 -8.33 3.13
CA ILE A 42 21.24 -7.39 2.03
C ILE A 42 19.74 -7.41 1.67
N GLN A 43 19.12 -8.60 1.65
CA GLN A 43 17.68 -8.73 1.41
C GLN A 43 16.84 -8.12 2.53
N LEU A 44 17.31 -8.23 3.79
CA LEU A 44 16.66 -7.63 4.95
C LEU A 44 16.63 -6.09 4.89
N ILE A 45 17.56 -5.43 4.20
CA ILE A 45 17.51 -3.96 3.99
C ILE A 45 16.19 -3.54 3.35
N VAL A 46 15.61 -4.37 2.48
CA VAL A 46 14.33 -4.09 1.80
C VAL A 46 13.13 -4.62 2.58
N SER A 47 13.23 -5.82 3.17
CA SER A 47 12.07 -6.51 3.77
C SER A 47 11.85 -6.19 5.25
N LEU A 48 12.89 -5.82 5.99
CA LEU A 48 12.80 -5.54 7.42
C LEU A 48 11.82 -4.42 7.79
N PRO A 49 11.73 -3.31 7.03
CA PRO A 49 10.72 -2.28 7.31
C PRO A 49 9.30 -2.85 7.37
N ALA A 50 8.93 -3.78 6.48
CA ALA A 50 7.59 -4.34 6.43
C ALA A 50 7.21 -5.06 7.74
N LEU A 51 8.14 -5.78 8.35
CA LEU A 51 7.94 -6.41 9.66
C LEU A 51 7.63 -5.37 10.74
N PHE A 52 8.44 -4.30 10.81
CA PHE A 52 8.24 -3.25 11.82
C PHE A 52 7.01 -2.39 11.56
N ILE A 53 6.59 -2.23 10.30
CA ILE A 53 5.31 -1.62 9.96
C ILE A 53 4.15 -2.43 10.55
N ILE A 54 4.16 -3.77 10.40
CA ILE A 54 3.12 -4.64 10.97
C ILE A 54 3.06 -4.47 12.48
N LEU A 55 4.21 -4.60 13.16
CA LEU A 55 4.29 -4.47 14.60
C LEU A 55 3.75 -3.12 15.07
N THR A 56 4.16 -2.02 14.43
CA THR A 56 3.71 -0.68 14.80
C THR A 56 2.21 -0.50 14.55
N ASN A 57 1.67 -1.03 13.46
CA ASN A 57 0.25 -0.99 13.16
C ASN A 57 -0.62 -1.67 14.22
N LEU A 58 -0.14 -2.74 14.85
CA LEU A 58 -0.84 -3.38 15.96
C LEU A 58 -0.93 -2.47 17.19
N PHE A 59 0.09 -1.64 17.42
CA PHE A 59 0.12 -0.69 18.53
C PHE A 59 -0.45 0.69 18.18
N PHE A 60 -0.83 0.92 16.93
CA PHE A 60 -1.32 2.21 16.46
C PHE A 60 -2.55 2.75 17.23
N PRO A 61 -3.58 1.93 17.57
CA PRO A 61 -4.71 2.40 18.38
C PRO A 61 -4.28 2.91 19.77
N TRP A 62 -3.25 2.29 20.36
CA TRP A 62 -2.68 2.73 21.63
C TRP A 62 -1.92 4.05 21.49
N LEU A 63 -1.13 4.22 20.41
CA LEU A 63 -0.45 5.47 20.10
C LEU A 63 -1.44 6.64 19.93
N CYS A 64 -2.59 6.42 19.27
CA CYS A 64 -3.64 7.42 19.11
C CYS A 64 -4.26 7.87 20.44
N ARG A 65 -4.26 7.01 21.48
CA ARG A 65 -4.73 7.37 22.82
C ARG A 65 -3.71 8.23 23.58
N LEU A 66 -2.43 7.95 23.40
CA LEU A 66 -1.34 8.68 24.08
C LEU A 66 -1.08 10.04 23.46
N MET A 67 -1.09 10.13 22.13
CA MET A 67 -0.63 11.29 21.40
C MET A 67 -1.76 11.94 20.60
N LYS A 68 -1.72 13.27 20.49
CA LYS A 68 -2.59 14.01 19.59
C LYS A 68 -2.17 13.77 18.14
N THR A 69 -3.10 13.87 17.20
CA THR A 69 -2.92 13.59 15.77
C THR A 69 -1.69 14.26 15.17
N ARG A 70 -1.54 15.57 15.39
CA ARG A 70 -0.41 16.33 14.86
C ARG A 70 0.92 15.88 15.47
N THR A 71 0.97 15.64 16.77
CA THR A 71 2.17 15.15 17.45
C THR A 71 2.56 13.77 16.93
N LEU A 72 1.60 12.85 16.80
CA LEU A 72 1.82 11.51 16.28
C LEU A 72 2.37 11.55 14.84
N ALA A 73 1.77 12.39 13.98
CA ALA A 73 2.23 12.56 12.61
C ALA A 73 3.65 13.15 12.55
N LEU A 74 3.94 14.19 13.34
CA LEU A 74 5.27 14.81 13.37
C LEU A 74 6.33 13.86 13.91
N THR A 75 6.04 13.09 14.97
CA THR A 75 6.97 12.08 15.50
C THR A 75 7.26 11.00 14.44
N GLY A 76 6.21 10.48 13.77
CA GLY A 76 6.39 9.52 12.69
C GLY A 76 7.22 10.07 11.53
N LEU A 77 6.92 11.29 11.07
CA LEU A 77 7.65 11.93 9.97
C LEU A 77 9.08 12.32 10.35
N ALA A 78 9.33 12.78 11.57
CA ALA A 78 10.69 13.04 12.06
C ALA A 78 11.51 11.74 12.06
N LEU A 79 10.93 10.64 12.57
CA LEU A 79 11.56 9.34 12.54
C LEU A 79 11.82 8.85 11.11
N TYR A 80 10.88 9.13 10.17
CA TYR A 80 11.03 8.84 8.74
C TYR A 80 12.27 9.51 8.15
N VAL A 81 12.42 10.81 8.35
CA VAL A 81 13.55 11.59 7.82
C VAL A 81 14.86 11.16 8.49
N LEU A 82 14.87 11.03 9.80
CA LEU A 82 16.06 10.67 10.56
C LEU A 82 16.56 9.26 10.21
N SER A 83 15.68 8.28 10.20
CA SER A 83 16.05 6.89 9.86
C SER A 83 16.33 6.72 8.37
N GLY A 84 15.60 7.41 7.50
CA GLY A 84 15.80 7.36 6.06
C GLY A 84 17.08 8.03 5.63
N ALA A 85 17.21 9.33 5.86
CA ALA A 85 18.38 10.10 5.48
C ALA A 85 19.61 9.80 6.36
N GLY A 86 19.40 9.44 7.63
CA GLY A 86 20.48 9.03 8.54
C GLY A 86 21.26 7.82 8.03
N ALA A 87 20.59 6.92 7.32
CA ALA A 87 21.23 5.77 6.66
C ALA A 87 22.30 6.16 5.63
N PHE A 88 22.31 7.40 5.14
CA PHE A 88 23.37 7.95 4.28
C PHE A 88 24.75 7.94 4.93
N PHE A 89 24.81 8.15 6.26
CA PHE A 89 26.06 8.24 7.02
C PHE A 89 26.57 6.88 7.51
N GLU A 90 25.81 5.80 7.28
CA GLU A 90 26.07 4.50 7.85
C GLU A 90 26.83 3.59 6.90
N ASP A 91 28.00 3.14 7.35
CA ASP A 91 28.84 2.19 6.63
C ASP A 91 28.85 0.79 7.31
N ASN A 92 28.02 0.63 8.35
CA ASN A 92 27.84 -0.62 9.06
C ASN A 92 26.46 -1.22 8.72
N ILE A 93 26.46 -2.44 8.16
CA ILE A 93 25.23 -3.13 7.75
C ILE A 93 24.23 -3.33 8.91
N TRP A 94 24.71 -3.56 10.12
CA TRP A 94 23.84 -3.73 11.29
C TRP A 94 23.12 -2.44 11.66
N LEU A 95 23.86 -1.33 11.63
CA LEU A 95 23.26 -0.02 11.92
C LEU A 95 22.33 0.42 10.79
N LEU A 96 22.67 0.08 9.54
CA LEU A 96 21.77 0.26 8.40
C LEU A 96 20.47 -0.54 8.59
N LEU A 97 20.53 -1.77 9.09
CA LEU A 97 19.33 -2.56 9.41
C LEU A 97 18.52 -1.93 10.55
N VAL A 98 19.16 -1.37 11.57
CA VAL A 98 18.46 -0.61 12.63
C VAL A 98 17.73 0.60 12.02
N MET A 99 18.38 1.36 11.12
CA MET A 99 17.73 2.47 10.41
C MET A 99 16.53 1.98 9.58
N ARG A 100 16.62 0.81 8.94
CA ARG A 100 15.50 0.19 8.22
C ARG A 100 14.35 -0.23 9.14
N ALA A 101 14.66 -0.76 10.33
CA ALA A 101 13.66 -1.08 11.36
C ALA A 101 12.93 0.19 11.85
N LEU A 102 13.67 1.26 12.16
CA LEU A 102 13.10 2.56 12.55
C LEU A 102 12.26 3.18 11.43
N MET A 103 12.68 3.04 10.17
CA MET A 103 11.89 3.43 9.01
C MET A 103 10.53 2.69 9.00
N GLY A 104 10.54 1.38 9.29
CA GLY A 104 9.32 0.59 9.42
C GLY A 104 8.39 1.09 10.52
N VAL A 105 8.94 1.41 11.70
CA VAL A 105 8.17 2.02 12.80
C VAL A 105 7.53 3.34 12.35
N SER A 106 8.30 4.21 11.70
CA SER A 106 7.81 5.48 11.17
C SER A 106 6.62 5.30 10.21
N VAL A 107 6.78 4.44 9.20
CA VAL A 107 5.71 4.18 8.22
C VAL A 107 4.49 3.56 8.89
N GLY A 108 4.68 2.66 9.85
CA GLY A 108 3.61 2.08 10.66
C GLY A 108 2.83 3.12 11.47
N MET A 109 3.43 4.25 11.83
CA MET A 109 2.74 5.38 12.45
C MET A 109 1.98 6.24 11.43
N ILE A 110 2.60 6.57 10.28
CA ILE A 110 2.05 7.56 9.35
C ILE A 110 1.04 6.98 8.36
N MET A 111 1.18 5.74 7.94
CA MET A 111 0.29 5.16 6.91
C MET A 111 -1.16 4.98 7.39
N PRO A 112 -1.45 4.33 8.52
CA PRO A 112 -2.83 4.22 8.98
C PRO A 112 -3.41 5.59 9.37
N LEU A 113 -2.54 6.53 9.76
CA LEU A 113 -2.95 7.90 10.04
C LEU A 113 -3.42 8.61 8.77
N SER A 114 -2.72 8.49 7.64
CA SER A 114 -3.10 9.14 6.38
C SER A 114 -4.48 8.68 5.89
N THR A 115 -4.70 7.38 5.81
CA THR A 115 -6.00 6.82 5.38
C THR A 115 -7.10 7.04 6.41
N GLY A 116 -6.76 6.96 7.70
CA GLY A 116 -7.69 7.20 8.79
C GLY A 116 -8.17 8.64 8.88
N LEU A 117 -7.30 9.63 8.62
CA LEU A 117 -7.69 11.04 8.59
C LEU A 117 -8.63 11.34 7.41
N LEU A 118 -8.47 10.68 6.26
CA LEU A 118 -9.44 10.79 5.16
C LEU A 118 -10.82 10.27 5.59
N ALA A 119 -10.87 9.14 6.29
CA ALA A 119 -12.12 8.59 6.79
C ALA A 119 -12.75 9.45 7.91
N TYR A 120 -11.95 10.17 8.70
CA TYR A 120 -12.40 10.99 9.83
C TYR A 120 -12.93 12.36 9.40
N TYR A 121 -12.23 13.07 8.48
CA TYR A 121 -12.54 14.45 8.12
C TYR A 121 -13.46 14.59 6.91
N PHE A 122 -13.64 13.55 6.10
CA PHE A 122 -14.41 13.63 4.85
C PHE A 122 -15.65 12.74 4.92
N PRO A 123 -16.78 13.18 4.31
CA PRO A 123 -18.03 12.43 4.32
C PRO A 123 -17.90 11.14 3.48
N PRO A 124 -18.72 10.10 3.76
CA PRO A 124 -18.65 8.81 3.06
C PRO A 124 -18.74 8.89 1.54
N GLU A 125 -19.47 9.88 1.02
CA GLU A 125 -19.66 10.10 -0.42
C GLU A 125 -18.36 10.51 -1.13
N GLU A 126 -17.47 11.21 -0.42
CA GLU A 126 -16.18 11.66 -0.96
C GLU A 126 -15.07 10.63 -0.71
N GLN A 127 -15.23 9.71 0.25
CA GLN A 127 -14.16 8.80 0.70
C GLN A 127 -13.64 7.92 -0.43
N ALA A 128 -14.49 7.41 -1.32
CA ALA A 128 -14.06 6.57 -2.43
C ALA A 128 -13.06 7.30 -3.36
N GLY A 129 -13.37 8.54 -3.71
CA GLY A 129 -12.49 9.37 -4.53
C GLY A 129 -11.16 9.71 -3.82
N LEU A 130 -11.25 10.07 -2.55
CA LEU A 130 -10.08 10.44 -1.75
C LEU A 130 -9.18 9.23 -1.43
N MET A 131 -9.73 8.04 -1.21
CA MET A 131 -8.96 6.80 -1.06
C MET A 131 -8.26 6.41 -2.37
N GLY A 132 -8.94 6.60 -3.51
CA GLY A 132 -8.32 6.45 -4.84
C GLY A 132 -7.17 7.42 -5.06
N LEU A 133 -7.37 8.69 -4.70
CA LEU A 133 -6.32 9.72 -4.78
C LEU A 133 -5.15 9.42 -3.84
N SER A 134 -5.41 8.96 -2.62
CA SER A 134 -4.38 8.51 -1.68
C SER A 134 -3.56 7.34 -2.23
N ALA A 135 -4.23 6.34 -2.82
CA ALA A 135 -3.56 5.21 -3.48
C ALA A 135 -2.71 5.67 -4.68
N ALA A 136 -3.22 6.61 -5.48
CA ALA A 136 -2.48 7.21 -6.58
C ALA A 136 -1.23 7.95 -6.08
N MET A 137 -1.35 8.73 -5.00
CA MET A 137 -0.20 9.41 -4.37
C MET A 137 0.82 8.42 -3.82
N ASN A 138 0.38 7.28 -3.27
CA ASN A 138 1.29 6.20 -2.86
C ASN A 138 2.11 5.68 -4.06
N GLN A 139 1.48 5.40 -5.19
CA GLN A 139 2.15 4.93 -6.41
C GLN A 139 3.08 5.99 -6.99
N MET A 140 2.65 7.25 -7.02
CA MET A 140 3.50 8.38 -7.43
C MET A 140 4.74 8.49 -6.53
N GLY A 141 4.57 8.32 -5.22
CA GLY A 141 5.68 8.27 -4.27
C GLY A 141 6.68 7.17 -4.62
N GLY A 142 6.20 5.98 -4.98
CA GLY A 142 7.04 4.88 -5.46
C GLY A 142 7.82 5.25 -6.70
N VAL A 143 7.17 5.77 -7.74
CA VAL A 143 7.79 6.21 -9.01
C VAL A 143 8.88 7.26 -8.75
N VAL A 144 8.55 8.31 -8.00
CA VAL A 144 9.48 9.40 -7.66
C VAL A 144 10.69 8.87 -6.89
N ALA A 145 10.43 8.00 -5.88
CA ALA A 145 11.50 7.42 -5.08
C ALA A 145 12.42 6.53 -5.90
N THR A 146 11.88 5.64 -6.72
CA THR A 146 12.65 4.74 -7.59
C THR A 146 13.49 5.52 -8.57
N PHE A 147 12.93 6.54 -9.22
CA PHE A 147 13.66 7.37 -10.17
C PHE A 147 14.80 8.15 -9.50
N LEU A 148 14.49 8.91 -8.44
CA LEU A 148 15.49 9.75 -7.75
C LEU A 148 16.57 8.89 -7.09
N ALA A 149 16.20 7.80 -6.42
CA ALA A 149 17.17 6.91 -5.80
C ALA A 149 18.06 6.20 -6.84
N GLY A 150 17.51 5.83 -7.98
CA GLY A 150 18.30 5.28 -9.09
C GLY A 150 19.34 6.26 -9.63
N VAL A 151 18.96 7.53 -9.83
CA VAL A 151 19.88 8.60 -10.23
C VAL A 151 20.94 8.83 -9.15
N LEU A 152 20.56 8.96 -7.89
CA LEU A 152 21.45 9.20 -6.77
C LEU A 152 22.40 8.02 -6.51
N ALA A 153 21.93 6.79 -6.66
CA ALA A 153 22.74 5.57 -6.55
C ALA A 153 23.83 5.48 -7.66
N GLY A 154 23.65 6.20 -8.77
CA GLY A 154 24.67 6.35 -9.80
C GLY A 154 25.90 7.14 -9.33
N ILE A 155 25.78 7.98 -8.31
CA ILE A 155 26.89 8.73 -7.69
C ILE A 155 27.60 7.84 -6.66
N SER A 156 26.86 7.33 -5.68
CA SER A 156 27.32 6.37 -4.69
C SER A 156 26.13 5.65 -4.09
N TRP A 157 26.32 4.43 -3.59
CA TRP A 157 25.26 3.58 -3.03
C TRP A 157 24.45 4.26 -1.91
N ASN A 158 25.13 5.04 -1.04
CA ASN A 158 24.52 5.71 0.10
C ASN A 158 23.68 6.94 -0.30
N TYR A 159 23.96 7.58 -1.43
CA TYR A 159 23.19 8.74 -1.91
C TYR A 159 21.72 8.42 -2.16
N ALA A 160 21.38 7.17 -2.47
CA ALA A 160 19.99 6.73 -2.62
C ALA A 160 19.13 7.04 -1.39
N PHE A 161 19.72 7.05 -0.21
CA PHE A 161 19.03 7.34 1.06
C PHE A 161 18.63 8.82 1.23
N LEU A 162 19.28 9.74 0.50
CA LEU A 162 18.92 11.17 0.56
C LEU A 162 17.52 11.46 -0.01
N VAL A 163 16.94 10.55 -0.78
CA VAL A 163 15.56 10.69 -1.27
C VAL A 163 14.56 10.86 -0.12
N TYR A 164 14.84 10.32 1.06
CA TYR A 164 13.98 10.42 2.23
C TYR A 164 13.90 11.84 2.83
N LEU A 165 14.79 12.75 2.44
CA LEU A 165 14.69 14.19 2.77
C LEU A 165 13.43 14.83 2.18
N LEU A 166 12.82 14.25 1.16
CA LEU A 166 11.49 14.68 0.66
C LEU A 166 10.43 14.63 1.77
N GLY A 167 10.62 13.81 2.79
CA GLY A 167 9.79 13.78 4.00
C GLY A 167 9.71 15.11 4.73
N LEU A 168 10.72 15.99 4.62
CA LEU A 168 10.70 17.33 5.22
C LEU A 168 9.53 18.19 4.70
N ILE A 169 9.12 18.01 3.45
CA ILE A 169 7.96 18.72 2.87
C ILE A 169 6.71 18.35 3.66
N ALA A 170 6.49 17.04 3.91
CA ALA A 170 5.35 16.59 4.70
C ALA A 170 5.44 17.03 6.18
N VAL A 171 6.63 17.06 6.77
CA VAL A 171 6.84 17.63 8.13
C VAL A 171 6.34 19.07 8.19
N ILE A 172 6.73 19.91 7.24
CA ILE A 172 6.31 21.33 7.18
C ILE A 172 4.79 21.43 7.02
N LEU A 173 4.22 20.68 6.08
CA LEU A 173 2.76 20.71 5.82
C LEU A 173 1.96 20.25 7.05
N VAL A 174 2.38 19.19 7.70
CA VAL A 174 1.74 18.67 8.91
C VAL A 174 1.88 19.66 10.06
N ALA A 175 3.06 20.26 10.24
CA ALA A 175 3.31 21.27 11.26
C ALA A 175 2.41 22.50 11.09
N LEU A 176 2.08 22.91 9.88
CA LEU A 176 1.30 24.11 9.61
C LEU A 176 -0.22 23.84 9.56
N PHE A 177 -0.65 22.73 8.97
CA PHE A 177 -2.04 22.56 8.54
C PHE A 177 -2.78 21.40 9.21
N LEU A 178 -2.11 20.44 9.86
CA LEU A 178 -2.83 19.33 10.49
C LEU A 178 -3.40 19.79 11.84
N PRO A 179 -4.72 19.64 12.11
CA PRO A 179 -5.32 19.92 13.40
C PRO A 179 -4.71 19.09 14.53
N ASN A 180 -4.59 19.68 15.71
CA ASN A 180 -4.01 19.00 16.87
C ASN A 180 -5.10 18.43 17.79
N GLU A 181 -5.89 17.50 17.24
CA GLU A 181 -7.01 16.85 17.93
C GLU A 181 -6.62 15.46 18.42
N ARG A 182 -7.40 14.88 19.33
CA ARG A 182 -7.29 13.47 19.67
C ARG A 182 -8.27 12.67 18.82
N LEU A 183 -7.78 11.70 18.11
CA LEU A 183 -8.65 10.72 17.45
C LEU A 183 -9.35 9.89 18.55
N GLN A 184 -10.66 10.06 18.66
CA GLN A 184 -11.48 9.27 19.59
C GLN A 184 -11.73 7.91 18.95
N GLY A 185 -10.87 6.94 19.21
CA GLY A 185 -11.08 5.54 18.87
C GLY A 185 -11.35 4.74 20.13
N ARG A 186 -12.48 4.07 20.20
CA ARG A 186 -12.77 3.08 21.24
C ARG A 186 -12.12 1.76 20.83
N GLY A 187 -11.00 1.43 21.41
CA GLY A 187 -10.59 0.06 21.35
C GLY A 187 -9.22 -0.22 20.74
N GLY A 188 -8.63 -1.30 21.21
CA GLY A 188 -7.56 -2.05 20.57
C GLY A 188 -8.14 -2.98 19.51
N VAL A 189 -7.27 -3.64 18.75
CA VAL A 189 -7.66 -4.72 17.86
C VAL A 189 -8.32 -5.81 18.68
N SER A 190 -9.63 -5.98 18.51
CA SER A 190 -10.39 -7.03 19.17
C SER A 190 -10.66 -8.16 18.17
N LEU A 191 -10.74 -9.39 18.66
CA LEU A 191 -11.05 -10.55 17.83
C LEU A 191 -12.41 -10.40 17.15
N SER A 192 -13.38 -9.75 17.80
CA SER A 192 -14.70 -9.45 17.23
C SER A 192 -14.59 -8.48 16.04
N LEU A 193 -13.69 -7.51 16.10
CA LEU A 193 -13.41 -6.59 15.00
C LEU A 193 -12.79 -7.32 13.80
N LEU A 194 -11.84 -8.20 14.06
CA LEU A 194 -11.22 -9.04 13.03
C LEU A 194 -12.28 -9.91 12.34
N MET A 195 -13.17 -10.55 13.10
CA MET A 195 -14.26 -11.36 12.54
C MET A 195 -15.28 -10.53 11.75
N ARG A 196 -15.57 -9.30 12.17
CA ARG A 196 -16.48 -8.40 11.46
C ARG A 196 -15.93 -7.95 10.12
N PHE A 197 -14.63 -7.64 10.05
CA PHE A 197 -13.96 -7.09 8.86
C PHE A 197 -13.11 -8.12 8.11
N HIS A 198 -13.17 -9.43 8.48
CA HIS A 198 -12.36 -10.47 7.88
C HIS A 198 -12.36 -10.49 6.35
N PRO A 199 -13.47 -10.21 5.61
CA PRO A 199 -13.43 -10.26 4.16
C PRO A 199 -12.54 -9.17 3.56
N SER A 200 -12.51 -7.98 4.18
CA SER A 200 -11.65 -6.88 3.73
C SER A 200 -10.20 -7.11 4.13
N VAL A 201 -9.96 -7.68 5.31
CA VAL A 201 -8.61 -8.02 5.81
C VAL A 201 -7.96 -9.11 4.96
N VAL A 202 -8.69 -10.21 4.71
CA VAL A 202 -8.21 -11.30 3.83
C VAL A 202 -8.05 -10.82 2.40
N GLY A 203 -8.98 -10.01 1.89
CA GLY A 203 -8.86 -9.40 0.57
C GLY A 203 -7.61 -8.54 0.43
N MET A 204 -7.31 -7.68 1.43
CA MET A 204 -6.11 -6.83 1.44
C MET A 204 -4.83 -7.65 1.47
N PHE A 205 -4.79 -8.70 2.29
CA PHE A 205 -3.68 -9.65 2.35
C PHE A 205 -3.44 -10.34 0.99
N LEU A 206 -4.51 -10.84 0.34
CA LEU A 206 -4.41 -11.50 -0.96
C LEU A 206 -4.01 -10.55 -2.08
N VAL A 207 -4.55 -9.32 -2.10
CA VAL A 207 -4.13 -8.28 -3.07
C VAL A 207 -2.63 -8.03 -2.98
N MET A 208 -2.07 -7.96 -1.77
CA MET A 208 -0.65 -7.68 -1.59
C MET A 208 0.26 -8.88 -1.83
N ILE A 209 -0.15 -10.08 -1.47
CA ILE A 209 0.57 -11.29 -1.91
C ILE A 209 0.67 -11.30 -3.44
N LEU A 210 -0.46 -11.11 -4.12
CA LEU A 210 -0.50 -11.09 -5.57
C LEU A 210 0.35 -9.97 -6.16
N PHE A 211 0.19 -8.74 -5.68
CA PHE A 211 0.95 -7.62 -6.23
C PHE A 211 2.47 -7.83 -6.11
N PHE A 212 2.95 -8.33 -4.96
CA PHE A 212 4.38 -8.49 -4.71
C PHE A 212 5.04 -9.68 -5.44
N ILE A 213 4.29 -10.59 -6.03
CA ILE A 213 4.85 -11.59 -6.97
C ILE A 213 5.54 -10.89 -8.14
N TYR A 214 4.97 -9.77 -8.63
CA TYR A 214 5.48 -9.08 -9.80
C TYR A 214 6.88 -8.47 -9.57
N PRO A 215 7.09 -7.51 -8.63
CA PRO A 215 8.38 -6.86 -8.44
C PRO A 215 9.49 -7.82 -8.00
N THR A 216 9.15 -8.93 -7.34
CA THR A 216 10.14 -9.90 -6.88
C THR A 216 10.61 -10.89 -7.95
N ASN A 217 9.82 -11.09 -9.02
CA ASN A 217 10.10 -12.12 -10.03
C ASN A 217 10.25 -11.55 -11.45
N PHE A 218 9.65 -10.39 -11.77
CA PHE A 218 9.57 -9.89 -13.15
C PHE A 218 10.95 -9.68 -13.79
N ALA A 219 11.88 -9.01 -13.08
CA ALA A 219 13.20 -8.76 -13.60
C ALA A 219 14.02 -10.05 -13.88
N LEU A 220 13.76 -11.11 -13.10
CA LEU A 220 14.43 -12.40 -13.27
C LEU A 220 13.91 -13.17 -14.49
N THR A 221 12.61 -13.13 -14.72
CA THR A 221 11.95 -13.92 -15.78
C THR A 221 11.90 -13.21 -17.12
N ALA A 222 11.85 -11.88 -17.13
CA ALA A 222 11.81 -11.07 -18.37
C ALA A 222 13.19 -10.80 -18.97
N SER A 223 14.29 -11.18 -18.32
CA SER A 223 15.67 -10.91 -18.73
C SER A 223 16.06 -11.50 -20.10
N GLY A 224 15.37 -12.57 -20.53
CA GLY A 224 15.55 -13.16 -21.86
C GLY A 224 14.78 -12.45 -22.99
N THR A 225 13.78 -11.59 -22.65
CA THR A 225 12.87 -10.95 -23.61
C THR A 225 13.06 -9.43 -23.65
N LEU A 226 13.39 -8.81 -22.52
CA LEU A 226 13.53 -7.37 -22.38
C LEU A 226 14.96 -6.98 -21.98
N SER A 227 15.43 -5.83 -22.48
CA SER A 227 16.64 -5.20 -21.98
C SER A 227 16.43 -4.72 -20.53
N LYS A 228 17.53 -4.45 -19.79
CA LYS A 228 17.46 -3.91 -18.42
C LYS A 228 16.59 -2.64 -18.34
N MET A 229 16.75 -1.72 -19.31
CA MET A 229 15.94 -0.52 -19.42
C MET A 229 14.47 -0.85 -19.73
N GLY A 230 14.22 -1.81 -20.64
CA GLY A 230 12.87 -2.27 -20.98
C GLY A 230 12.13 -2.85 -19.76
N MET A 231 12.80 -3.66 -18.94
CA MET A 231 12.24 -4.18 -17.68
C MET A 231 11.91 -3.05 -16.71
N THR A 232 12.83 -2.10 -16.51
CA THR A 232 12.60 -0.94 -15.63
C THR A 232 11.42 -0.11 -16.10
N LEU A 233 11.35 0.21 -17.40
CA LEU A 233 10.24 1.00 -17.95
C LEU A 233 8.90 0.27 -17.84
N THR A 234 8.90 -1.06 -17.99
CA THR A 234 7.67 -1.86 -17.84
C THR A 234 7.19 -1.85 -16.38
N MET A 235 8.11 -1.97 -15.41
CA MET A 235 7.78 -1.88 -13.98
C MET A 235 7.26 -0.48 -13.60
N VAL A 236 7.92 0.57 -14.04
CA VAL A 236 7.45 1.96 -13.86
C VAL A 236 6.10 2.17 -14.55
N GLY A 237 5.91 1.59 -15.74
CA GLY A 237 4.65 1.63 -16.48
C GLY A 237 3.49 1.02 -15.69
N LEU A 238 3.73 -0.10 -14.99
CA LEU A 238 2.73 -0.69 -14.09
C LEU A 238 2.31 0.28 -12.99
N ASP A 239 3.26 0.93 -12.33
CA ASP A 239 2.99 1.89 -11.26
C ASP A 239 2.24 3.12 -11.80
N VAL A 240 2.57 3.60 -13.00
CA VAL A 240 1.85 4.69 -13.68
C VAL A 240 0.42 4.28 -14.00
N VAL A 241 0.18 3.05 -14.49
CA VAL A 241 -1.18 2.53 -14.73
C VAL A 241 -1.96 2.48 -13.42
N ALA A 242 -1.38 1.94 -12.34
CA ALA A 242 -2.01 1.89 -11.03
C ALA A 242 -2.34 3.30 -10.51
N PHE A 243 -1.46 4.28 -10.72
CA PHE A 243 -1.67 5.69 -10.40
C PHE A 243 -2.87 6.27 -11.16
N LEU A 244 -2.90 6.14 -12.48
CA LEU A 244 -3.99 6.67 -13.33
C LEU A 244 -5.34 6.04 -12.98
N VAL A 245 -5.36 4.73 -12.77
CA VAL A 245 -6.57 3.99 -12.35
C VAL A 245 -7.03 4.45 -10.96
N GLY A 246 -6.10 4.67 -10.03
CA GLY A 246 -6.38 5.21 -8.70
C GLY A 246 -7.03 6.60 -8.76
N LEU A 247 -6.58 7.48 -9.67
CA LEU A 247 -7.21 8.79 -9.90
C LEU A 247 -8.67 8.66 -10.38
N CYS A 248 -8.93 7.68 -11.25
CA CYS A 248 -10.27 7.43 -11.81
C CYS A 248 -11.16 6.61 -10.85
N PHE A 249 -10.60 6.01 -9.78
CA PHE A 249 -11.30 5.07 -8.90
C PHE A 249 -12.61 5.61 -8.34
N GLY A 250 -12.65 6.87 -7.89
CA GLY A 250 -13.85 7.48 -7.34
C GLY A 250 -15.01 7.57 -8.36
N GLY A 251 -14.71 7.90 -9.61
CA GLY A 251 -15.68 7.90 -10.71
C GLY A 251 -16.16 6.50 -11.08
N LEU A 252 -15.21 5.56 -11.19
CA LEU A 252 -15.51 4.15 -11.46
C LEU A 252 -16.38 3.54 -10.39
N MET A 253 -16.09 3.83 -9.11
CA MET A 253 -16.86 3.32 -7.97
C MET A 253 -18.30 3.83 -7.96
N LYS A 254 -18.54 5.10 -8.32
CA LYS A 254 -19.90 5.66 -8.46
C LYS A 254 -20.70 4.98 -9.56
N ARG A 255 -20.06 4.62 -10.68
CA ARG A 255 -20.71 4.04 -11.86
C ARG A 255 -20.87 2.52 -11.77
N PHE A 256 -19.88 1.83 -11.18
CA PHE A 256 -19.78 0.37 -11.19
C PHE A 256 -19.60 -0.22 -9.77
N ALA A 257 -20.29 0.30 -8.76
CA ALA A 257 -20.11 -0.08 -7.35
C ALA A 257 -20.12 -1.62 -7.11
N SER A 258 -21.12 -2.31 -7.62
CA SER A 258 -21.31 -3.76 -7.37
C SER A 258 -20.28 -4.67 -8.07
N PRO A 259 -19.96 -4.51 -9.38
CA PRO A 259 -18.97 -5.35 -10.05
C PRO A 259 -17.51 -5.00 -9.70
N MET A 260 -17.24 -3.83 -9.11
CA MET A 260 -15.89 -3.34 -8.84
C MET A 260 -15.06 -4.32 -7.99
N LYS A 261 -15.69 -5.07 -7.08
CA LYS A 261 -15.04 -6.07 -6.22
C LYS A 261 -14.37 -7.21 -7.00
N TYR A 262 -14.82 -7.47 -8.22
CA TYR A 262 -14.26 -8.55 -9.05
C TYR A 262 -13.09 -8.08 -9.92
N VAL A 263 -12.89 -6.77 -10.09
CA VAL A 263 -11.87 -6.22 -10.99
C VAL A 263 -10.47 -6.61 -10.54
N ALA A 264 -10.17 -6.49 -9.23
CA ALA A 264 -8.85 -6.85 -8.72
C ALA A 264 -8.54 -8.35 -8.89
N PRO A 265 -9.37 -9.30 -8.39
CA PRO A 265 -9.05 -10.72 -8.55
C PRO A 265 -9.01 -11.18 -10.03
N LEU A 266 -9.90 -10.68 -10.88
CA LEU A 266 -9.87 -11.00 -12.32
C LEU A 266 -8.67 -10.38 -13.03
N GLY A 267 -8.31 -9.13 -12.69
CA GLY A 267 -7.16 -8.44 -13.26
C GLY A 267 -5.84 -9.14 -12.89
N PHE A 268 -5.67 -9.57 -11.63
CA PHE A 268 -4.52 -10.38 -11.22
C PHE A 268 -4.50 -11.74 -11.92
N ALA A 269 -5.63 -12.45 -12.00
CA ALA A 269 -5.70 -13.76 -12.67
C ALA A 269 -5.33 -13.65 -14.14
N ALA A 270 -5.92 -12.70 -14.87
CA ALA A 270 -5.61 -12.47 -16.29
C ALA A 270 -4.17 -11.96 -16.48
N GLY A 271 -3.70 -11.05 -15.61
CA GLY A 271 -2.34 -10.51 -15.67
C GLY A 271 -1.29 -11.59 -15.48
N TYR A 272 -1.43 -12.43 -14.46
CA TYR A 272 -0.50 -13.53 -14.22
C TYR A 272 -0.62 -14.65 -15.24
N PHE A 273 -1.81 -14.88 -15.79
CA PHE A 273 -1.97 -15.79 -16.92
C PHE A 273 -1.17 -15.32 -18.14
N CYS A 274 -1.23 -14.02 -18.47
CA CYS A 274 -0.43 -13.45 -19.55
C CYS A 274 1.07 -13.62 -19.30
N LEU A 275 1.55 -13.37 -18.08
CA LEU A 275 2.96 -13.53 -17.72
C LEU A 275 3.39 -15.01 -17.72
N ALA A 276 2.53 -15.92 -17.30
CA ALA A 276 2.79 -17.37 -17.30
C ALA A 276 2.83 -17.96 -18.72
N ALA A 277 2.00 -17.44 -19.64
CA ALA A 277 1.98 -17.87 -21.04
C ALA A 277 3.29 -17.61 -21.78
N GLY A 278 4.08 -16.60 -21.37
CA GLY A 278 5.49 -16.41 -21.76
C GLY A 278 5.76 -16.15 -23.25
N CYS A 279 4.76 -15.80 -24.06
CA CYS A 279 4.83 -15.78 -25.52
C CYS A 279 5.33 -14.44 -26.11
N GLY A 280 6.27 -13.74 -25.45
CA GLY A 280 6.90 -12.53 -25.97
C GLY A 280 6.49 -11.21 -25.31
N ILE A 281 7.01 -10.11 -25.84
CA ILE A 281 6.92 -8.78 -25.22
C ILE A 281 5.48 -8.29 -25.01
N VAL A 282 4.56 -8.60 -25.93
CA VAL A 282 3.16 -8.18 -25.86
C VAL A 282 2.47 -8.76 -24.63
N TRP A 283 2.72 -10.04 -24.34
CA TRP A 283 2.16 -10.72 -23.16
C TRP A 283 2.72 -10.16 -21.87
N LEU A 284 4.02 -9.83 -21.84
CA LEU A 284 4.66 -9.19 -20.68
C LEU A 284 4.07 -7.81 -20.40
N LEU A 285 3.90 -6.98 -21.43
CA LEU A 285 3.31 -5.65 -21.30
C LEU A 285 1.83 -5.72 -20.90
N MET A 286 1.04 -6.58 -21.53
CA MET A 286 -0.38 -6.75 -21.24
C MET A 286 -0.59 -7.27 -19.80
N GLY A 287 0.21 -8.26 -19.38
CA GLY A 287 0.19 -8.76 -18.01
C GLY A 287 0.51 -7.67 -16.99
N SER A 288 1.54 -6.86 -17.26
CA SER A 288 1.93 -5.73 -16.39
C SER A 288 0.83 -4.67 -16.27
N VAL A 289 0.19 -4.31 -17.38
CA VAL A 289 -0.94 -3.35 -17.37
C VAL A 289 -2.12 -3.90 -16.56
N LEU A 290 -2.49 -5.17 -16.76
CA LEU A 290 -3.60 -5.81 -16.02
C LEU A 290 -3.32 -5.87 -14.51
N ILE A 291 -2.09 -6.18 -14.10
CA ILE A 291 -1.67 -6.18 -12.70
C ILE A 291 -1.72 -4.76 -12.12
N GLY A 292 -1.27 -3.75 -12.91
CA GLY A 292 -1.38 -2.34 -12.52
C GLY A 292 -2.82 -1.89 -12.27
N ILE A 293 -3.75 -2.25 -13.16
CA ILE A 293 -5.19 -1.99 -13.00
C ILE A 293 -5.73 -2.69 -11.75
N ALA A 294 -5.38 -3.97 -11.55
CA ALA A 294 -5.84 -4.76 -10.42
C ALA A 294 -5.40 -4.15 -9.07
N ASN A 295 -4.13 -3.72 -8.97
CA ASN A 295 -3.60 -3.07 -7.77
C ASN A 295 -4.21 -1.66 -7.56
N GLY A 296 -4.32 -0.86 -8.62
CA GLY A 296 -4.90 0.49 -8.59
C GLY A 296 -6.37 0.53 -8.19
N ILE A 297 -7.10 -0.59 -8.30
CA ILE A 297 -8.49 -0.73 -7.83
C ILE A 297 -8.57 -1.48 -6.51
N GLY A 298 -7.81 -2.56 -6.34
CA GLY A 298 -7.96 -3.49 -5.21
C GLY A 298 -7.76 -2.83 -3.86
N VAL A 299 -6.64 -2.10 -3.70
CA VAL A 299 -6.30 -1.43 -2.43
C VAL A 299 -7.31 -0.33 -2.07
N PRO A 300 -7.62 0.66 -2.94
CA PRO A 300 -8.58 1.70 -2.59
C PRO A 300 -10.00 1.15 -2.41
N TYR A 301 -10.40 0.10 -3.13
CA TYR A 301 -11.68 -0.55 -2.94
C TYR A 301 -11.83 -1.11 -1.52
N LEU A 302 -10.85 -1.89 -1.05
CA LEU A 302 -10.89 -2.51 0.28
C LEU A 302 -10.79 -1.47 1.40
N ASN A 303 -9.99 -0.42 1.22
CA ASN A 303 -9.93 0.71 2.14
C ASN A 303 -11.27 1.45 2.22
N THR A 304 -11.93 1.68 1.08
CA THR A 304 -13.24 2.34 1.03
C THR A 304 -14.31 1.51 1.75
N ILE A 305 -14.40 0.20 1.46
CA ILE A 305 -15.36 -0.69 2.15
C ILE A 305 -15.09 -0.72 3.66
N GLY A 306 -13.82 -0.80 4.05
CA GLY A 306 -13.42 -0.77 5.45
C GLY A 306 -13.82 0.54 6.14
N SER A 307 -13.52 1.69 5.53
CA SER A 307 -13.81 3.02 6.09
C SER A 307 -15.31 3.30 6.20
N VAL A 308 -16.08 3.02 5.15
CA VAL A 308 -17.53 3.27 5.13
C VAL A 308 -18.26 2.41 6.18
N LYS A 309 -17.90 1.13 6.32
CA LYS A 309 -18.50 0.22 7.31
C LYS A 309 -18.11 0.54 8.75
N ALA A 310 -16.93 1.08 8.97
CA ALA A 310 -16.44 1.42 10.31
C ALA A 310 -16.82 2.84 10.76
N GLY A 311 -17.19 3.72 9.82
CA GLY A 311 -17.52 5.11 10.10
C GLY A 311 -16.32 5.86 10.73
N LYS A 312 -16.59 6.71 11.75
CA LYS A 312 -15.55 7.52 12.39
C LYS A 312 -14.50 6.70 13.16
N GLU A 313 -14.84 5.48 13.55
CA GLU A 313 -13.89 4.58 14.24
C GLU A 313 -12.87 3.96 13.26
N ALA A 314 -13.06 4.12 11.93
CA ALA A 314 -12.18 3.58 10.91
C ALA A 314 -10.71 4.01 11.10
N ALA A 315 -10.49 5.28 11.51
CA ALA A 315 -9.16 5.86 11.66
C ALA A 315 -8.27 5.09 12.64
N THR A 316 -8.85 4.62 13.75
CA THR A 316 -8.08 4.06 14.87
C THR A 316 -8.17 2.55 15.00
N THR A 317 -9.08 1.91 14.27
CA THR A 317 -9.36 0.47 14.43
C THR A 317 -9.19 -0.31 13.13
N VAL A 318 -9.91 0.07 12.08
CA VAL A 318 -9.97 -0.71 10.83
C VAL A 318 -8.83 -0.41 9.89
N MET A 319 -8.41 0.85 9.75
CA MET A 319 -7.31 1.21 8.84
C MET A 319 -5.97 0.59 9.28
N PRO A 320 -5.58 0.59 10.57
CA PRO A 320 -4.39 -0.12 11.02
C PRO A 320 -4.45 -1.62 10.74
N LEU A 321 -5.63 -2.23 10.89
CA LEU A 321 -5.83 -3.66 10.63
C LEU A 321 -5.65 -3.99 9.13
N LEU A 322 -6.24 -3.18 8.24
CA LEU A 322 -6.06 -3.32 6.79
C LEU A 322 -4.59 -3.08 6.37
N SER A 323 -3.93 -2.09 6.97
CA SER A 323 -2.52 -1.82 6.73
C SER A 323 -1.63 -2.98 7.20
N ALA A 324 -1.92 -3.57 8.36
CA ALA A 324 -1.20 -4.75 8.83
C ALA A 324 -1.36 -5.94 7.87
N ALA A 325 -2.57 -6.18 7.38
CA ALA A 325 -2.84 -7.24 6.41
C ALA A 325 -2.10 -6.99 5.07
N LEU A 326 -2.07 -5.73 4.61
CA LEU A 326 -1.33 -5.30 3.42
C LEU A 326 0.15 -5.66 3.53
N TYR A 327 0.81 -5.22 4.60
CA TYR A 327 2.24 -5.46 4.78
C TYR A 327 2.57 -6.92 5.10
N LEU A 328 1.66 -7.64 5.77
CA LEU A 328 1.80 -9.08 5.98
C LEU A 328 1.79 -9.83 4.63
N GLY A 329 0.88 -9.47 3.73
CA GLY A 329 0.84 -10.01 2.37
C GLY A 329 2.12 -9.70 1.59
N GLN A 330 2.62 -8.47 1.68
CA GLN A 330 3.87 -8.05 1.09
C GLN A 330 5.07 -8.87 1.60
N PHE A 331 5.20 -9.03 2.92
CA PHE A 331 6.29 -9.77 3.54
C PHE A 331 6.24 -11.27 3.21
N LEU A 332 5.05 -11.87 3.26
CA LEU A 332 4.86 -13.30 3.03
C LEU A 332 4.86 -13.70 1.55
N SER A 333 4.67 -12.77 0.62
CA SER A 333 4.60 -13.08 -0.81
C SER A 333 5.77 -13.95 -1.30
N PRO A 334 7.06 -13.57 -1.16
CA PRO A 334 8.16 -14.40 -1.60
C PRO A 334 8.28 -15.70 -0.80
N LEU A 335 7.92 -15.69 0.50
CA LEU A 335 8.00 -16.85 1.38
C LEU A 335 6.94 -17.92 1.07
N VAL A 336 5.82 -17.55 0.47
CA VAL A 336 4.74 -18.46 0.06
C VAL A 336 4.94 -18.88 -1.40
N VAL A 337 5.21 -17.93 -2.27
CA VAL A 337 5.20 -18.15 -3.72
C VAL A 337 6.42 -18.92 -4.20
N SER A 338 7.62 -18.61 -3.73
CA SER A 338 8.84 -19.27 -4.18
C SER A 338 8.87 -20.75 -3.81
N PRO A 339 8.57 -21.17 -2.55
CA PRO A 339 8.48 -22.60 -2.23
C PRO A 339 7.36 -23.32 -2.96
N ALA A 340 6.20 -22.69 -3.14
CA ALA A 340 5.08 -23.28 -3.87
C ALA A 340 5.44 -23.53 -5.36
N ALA A 341 6.10 -22.55 -6.00
CA ALA A 341 6.57 -22.70 -7.37
C ALA A 341 7.61 -23.82 -7.49
N SER A 342 8.56 -23.88 -6.57
CA SER A 342 9.59 -24.93 -6.54
C SER A 342 8.97 -26.32 -6.30
N ALA A 343 8.04 -26.44 -5.36
CA ALA A 343 7.40 -27.73 -5.02
C ALA A 343 6.52 -28.27 -6.18
N THR A 344 5.93 -27.38 -6.97
CA THR A 344 5.06 -27.75 -8.11
C THR A 344 5.80 -27.81 -9.44
N GLY A 345 7.08 -27.45 -9.50
CA GLY A 345 7.84 -27.32 -10.75
C GLY A 345 7.26 -26.26 -11.70
N SER A 346 6.50 -25.30 -11.16
CA SER A 346 5.80 -24.27 -11.92
C SER A 346 6.49 -22.90 -11.81
N THR A 347 6.00 -21.93 -12.57
CA THR A 347 6.49 -20.55 -12.46
C THR A 347 5.82 -19.80 -11.30
N PRO A 348 6.45 -18.78 -10.70
CA PRO A 348 5.81 -17.91 -9.72
C PRO A 348 4.48 -17.31 -10.22
N TYR A 349 4.35 -17.10 -11.52
CA TYR A 349 3.14 -16.56 -12.14
C TYR A 349 1.98 -17.56 -12.16
N THR A 350 2.27 -18.84 -12.38
CA THR A 350 1.25 -19.92 -12.31
C THR A 350 0.68 -20.01 -10.89
N VAL A 351 1.55 -19.90 -9.87
CA VAL A 351 1.12 -19.79 -8.47
C VAL A 351 0.28 -18.54 -8.26
N GLY A 352 0.67 -17.41 -8.88
CA GLY A 352 -0.10 -16.17 -8.88
C GLY A 352 -1.51 -16.34 -9.43
N VAL A 353 -1.69 -17.07 -10.53
CA VAL A 353 -3.04 -17.40 -11.07
C VAL A 353 -3.85 -18.18 -10.04
N ALA A 354 -3.26 -19.22 -9.42
CA ALA A 354 -3.96 -20.04 -8.42
C ALA A 354 -4.42 -19.18 -7.21
N ILE A 355 -3.54 -18.32 -6.68
CA ILE A 355 -3.89 -17.41 -5.58
C ILE A 355 -4.96 -16.40 -6.02
N ALA A 356 -4.92 -15.89 -7.26
CA ALA A 356 -5.93 -14.96 -7.78
C ALA A 356 -7.31 -15.63 -7.91
N LEU A 357 -7.36 -16.92 -8.28
CA LEU A 357 -8.61 -17.70 -8.29
C LEU A 357 -9.14 -17.93 -6.87
N ILE A 358 -8.27 -18.18 -5.88
CA ILE A 358 -8.65 -18.24 -4.46
C ILE A 358 -9.23 -16.91 -4.02
N TYR A 359 -8.62 -15.79 -4.41
CA TYR A 359 -9.14 -14.46 -4.11
C TYR A 359 -10.50 -14.20 -4.77
N LEU A 360 -10.68 -14.62 -6.02
CA LEU A 360 -11.96 -14.54 -6.73
C LEU A 360 -13.05 -15.35 -6.01
N PHE A 361 -12.74 -16.59 -5.61
CA PHE A 361 -13.64 -17.44 -4.84
C PHE A 361 -14.02 -16.81 -3.48
N GLN A 362 -13.04 -16.30 -2.74
CA GLN A 362 -13.26 -15.58 -1.47
C GLN A 362 -14.19 -14.37 -1.68
N THR A 363 -13.97 -13.60 -2.75
CA THR A 363 -14.81 -12.44 -3.09
C THR A 363 -16.25 -12.86 -3.43
N PHE A 364 -16.43 -14.00 -4.10
CA PHE A 364 -17.75 -14.56 -4.41
C PHE A 364 -18.47 -15.02 -3.14
N MET A 365 -17.82 -15.76 -2.25
CA MET A 365 -18.38 -16.25 -0.98
C MET A 365 -18.78 -15.11 -0.04
N THR A 366 -18.03 -14.02 -0.06
CA THR A 366 -18.28 -12.85 0.81
C THR A 366 -19.19 -11.80 0.16
N ARG A 367 -19.86 -12.14 -0.95
CA ARG A 367 -20.69 -11.24 -1.77
C ARG A 367 -21.62 -10.34 -0.97
N LYS A 368 -22.39 -10.90 -0.01
CA LYS A 368 -23.33 -10.13 0.84
C LYS A 368 -22.61 -9.22 1.84
N LYS A 369 -21.42 -9.61 2.33
CA LYS A 369 -20.66 -8.88 3.35
C LYS A 369 -19.82 -7.73 2.79
N GLN A 370 -19.51 -7.73 1.49
CA GLN A 370 -18.69 -6.71 0.82
C GLN A 370 -19.51 -5.67 0.04
N MET A 371 -20.83 -5.79 -0.01
CA MET A 371 -21.67 -4.74 -0.61
C MET A 371 -21.64 -3.48 0.26
N LEU A 372 -21.50 -2.32 -0.37
CA LEU A 372 -21.86 -1.04 0.23
C LEU A 372 -23.37 -1.08 0.50
N PRO A 373 -23.87 -0.51 1.61
CA PRO A 373 -25.29 -0.31 1.80
C PRO A 373 -25.85 0.43 0.58
N ASP A 374 -26.95 -0.08 0.03
CA ASP A 374 -27.62 0.56 -1.08
C ASP A 374 -27.98 2.00 -0.69
N ASN A 375 -27.25 2.94 -1.27
CA ASN A 375 -27.47 4.37 -1.22
C ASN A 375 -27.80 4.96 0.17
N PRO A 376 -26.81 5.39 0.97
CA PRO A 376 -27.04 6.01 2.29
C PRO A 376 -27.93 7.28 2.22
N ALA A 377 -28.11 7.87 1.03
CA ALA A 377 -29.03 8.98 0.82
C ALA A 377 -30.52 8.56 0.88
N ARG A 378 -30.89 7.30 0.68
CA ARG A 378 -32.28 6.86 0.77
C ARG A 378 -32.77 6.61 2.19
N GLU A 379 -31.90 6.20 3.12
CA GLU A 379 -32.30 5.98 4.51
C GLU A 379 -32.58 7.28 5.28
N HIS A 380 -31.92 8.40 4.92
CA HIS A 380 -32.17 9.69 5.58
C HIS A 380 -33.39 10.44 5.05
N TYR A 381 -33.91 10.13 3.86
CA TYR A 381 -35.12 10.75 3.31
C TYR A 381 -36.40 9.97 3.62
N GLY A 382 -36.30 8.67 3.91
CA GLY A 382 -37.47 7.83 4.21
C GLY A 382 -38.07 8.01 5.61
N SER A 383 -37.34 8.58 6.56
CA SER A 383 -37.75 8.75 7.94
C SER A 383 -38.34 10.14 8.29
N ARG A 384 -38.52 11.03 7.29
CA ARG A 384 -39.04 12.38 7.52
C ARG A 384 -40.31 12.72 6.74
N LEU A 385 -41.11 11.76 6.36
CA LEU A 385 -42.50 12.07 5.95
C LEU A 385 -43.38 11.92 7.20
N PRO A 386 -43.93 13.03 7.73
CA PRO A 386 -44.98 12.93 8.74
C PRO A 386 -46.20 12.27 8.09
N SER A 387 -46.68 11.20 8.69
CA SER A 387 -47.96 10.62 8.33
C SER A 387 -49.05 11.68 8.55
N GLY A 388 -49.44 12.36 7.47
CA GLY A 388 -50.62 13.17 7.46
C GLY A 388 -51.82 12.27 7.74
N ARG A 389 -52.38 12.39 8.93
CA ARG A 389 -53.75 11.98 9.21
C ARG A 389 -54.68 13.12 8.79
N SER A 390 -55.50 12.87 7.81
CA SER A 390 -56.77 13.52 7.62
C SER A 390 -57.81 12.89 8.56
#